data_e6e68d2a9c6c9cff7d274f71b0befaab
#
_entry.id   e6e68d2a9c6c9cff7d274f71b0befaab
#
_cell.length_a   1.000
_cell.length_b   1.000
_cell.length_c   1.000
_cell.angle_alpha   90.00
_cell.angle_beta   90.00
_cell.angle_gamma   90.00
#
_symmetry.space_group_name_H-M   'P 1'
#
loop_
_entity.id
_entity.type
_entity.pdbx_description
1 polymer ?
#
loop_
_entity_poly.entity_id
_entity_poly.type
_entity_poly.pdbx_seq_one_letter_code
_entity_poly.pdbx_strand_id
1 'polypeptide(L)'
;MNKYYNHTSNYDKYPVVNVPGTDGECYTGWDAIAECLNRDLMKINEKVKVVVLECYQGVLDEEVVVSLQARFPASHWFYSADAMLSSDEINAILKQDITDENFVPPKP
;
A
#
# COMPACT_ATOMS: atom_id res chain seq x y z
N MET A 1 39.49 9.50 25.56
CA MET A 1 38.15 9.37 24.99
C MET A 1 38.12 8.20 24.01
N ASN A 2 37.20 7.28 24.18
CA ASN A 2 37.15 6.11 23.30
C ASN A 2 36.61 6.52 21.92
N LYS A 3 37.39 6.30 20.85
CA LYS A 3 37.00 6.64 19.48
C LYS A 3 35.70 6.00 19.02
N TYR A 4 35.29 4.92 19.65
CA TYR A 4 34.04 4.24 19.31
C TYR A 4 32.79 4.99 19.78
N TYR A 5 32.92 5.90 20.72
CA TYR A 5 31.80 6.70 21.22
C TYR A 5 31.65 8.06 20.52
N ASN A 6 32.56 8.39 19.63
CA ASN A 6 32.49 9.63 18.85
C ASN A 6 31.78 9.45 17.48
N HIS A 7 31.30 8.26 17.19
CA HIS A 7 30.51 8.05 15.98
C HIS A 7 29.15 8.68 16.11
N THR A 8 28.85 9.60 15.22
CA THR A 8 27.48 10.03 14.98
C THR A 8 26.73 8.86 14.39
N SER A 9 25.59 8.50 14.96
CA SER A 9 24.74 7.45 14.42
C SER A 9 24.25 7.86 13.02
N ASN A 10 24.28 6.92 12.07
CA ASN A 10 23.65 7.11 10.77
C ASN A 10 22.14 6.94 10.81
N TYR A 11 21.61 6.58 11.98
CA TYR A 11 20.18 6.40 12.17
C TYR A 11 19.48 7.75 12.32
N ASP A 12 18.50 7.97 11.48
CA ASP A 12 17.55 9.07 11.59
C ASP A 12 16.14 8.48 11.73
N LYS A 13 15.45 8.85 12.80
CA LYS A 13 14.09 8.39 13.06
C LYS A 13 13.10 8.94 12.03
N TYR A 14 13.38 10.10 11.48
CA TYR A 14 12.54 10.78 10.49
C TYR A 14 13.37 11.16 9.26
N PRO A 15 13.85 10.18 8.50
CA PRO A 15 14.75 10.45 7.39
C PRO A 15 14.04 11.21 6.27
N VAL A 16 14.75 12.17 5.71
CA VAL A 16 14.33 12.87 4.50
C VAL A 16 15.33 12.56 3.40
N VAL A 17 14.85 11.95 2.34
CA VAL A 17 15.64 11.62 1.17
C VAL A 17 15.17 12.46 0.00
N ASN A 18 16.05 13.33 -0.52
CA ASN A 18 15.76 14.10 -1.72
C ASN A 18 16.00 13.22 -2.94
N VAL A 19 15.01 13.13 -3.80
CA VAL A 19 15.12 12.44 -5.09
C VAL A 19 15.04 13.49 -6.18
N PRO A 20 16.18 13.84 -6.83
CA PRO A 20 16.20 14.88 -7.86
C PRO A 20 15.33 14.52 -9.05
N GLY A 21 14.67 15.53 -9.63
CA GLY A 21 13.85 15.36 -10.84
C GLY A 21 12.47 14.79 -10.60
N THR A 22 12.02 14.65 -9.35
CA THR A 22 10.70 14.11 -9.02
C THR A 22 9.70 15.16 -8.57
N ASP A 23 10.04 16.42 -8.69
CA ASP A 23 9.14 17.53 -8.38
C ASP A 23 7.87 17.43 -9.23
N GLY A 24 6.71 17.47 -8.59
CA GLY A 24 5.42 17.35 -9.27
C GLY A 24 4.96 15.91 -9.58
N GLU A 25 5.72 14.90 -9.19
CA GLU A 25 5.30 13.49 -9.32
C GLU A 25 4.47 12.99 -8.14
N CYS A 26 4.38 13.77 -7.08
CA CYS A 26 3.59 13.45 -5.90
C CYS A 26 2.43 14.42 -5.74
N TYR A 27 1.25 13.89 -5.45
CA TYR A 27 0.03 14.68 -5.25
C TYR A 27 -0.41 14.57 -3.81
N THR A 28 -0.78 15.71 -3.21
CA THR A 28 -1.31 15.78 -1.86
C THR A 28 -2.71 16.39 -1.86
N GLY A 29 -3.56 15.82 -1.01
CA GLY A 29 -4.97 16.20 -0.93
C GLY A 29 -5.84 15.42 -1.92
N TRP A 30 -7.05 15.11 -1.49
CA TRP A 30 -7.95 14.24 -2.26
C TRP A 30 -8.40 14.86 -3.56
N ASP A 31 -8.58 16.17 -3.62
CA ASP A 31 -8.99 16.84 -4.86
C ASP A 31 -7.89 16.76 -5.92
N ALA A 32 -6.64 16.98 -5.55
CA ALA A 32 -5.51 16.88 -6.46
C ALA A 32 -5.28 15.46 -6.95
N ILE A 33 -5.41 14.47 -6.05
CA ILE A 33 -5.29 13.04 -6.37
C ILE A 33 -6.38 12.63 -7.37
N ALA A 34 -7.63 12.98 -7.08
CA ALA A 34 -8.75 12.65 -7.95
C ALA A 34 -8.64 13.32 -9.33
N GLU A 35 -8.21 14.56 -9.38
CA GLU A 35 -7.98 15.27 -10.64
C GLU A 35 -6.90 14.58 -11.48
N CYS A 36 -5.79 14.17 -10.85
CA CYS A 36 -4.73 13.43 -11.54
C CYS A 36 -5.23 12.09 -12.07
N LEU A 37 -5.98 11.33 -11.27
CA LEU A 37 -6.56 10.05 -11.70
C LEU A 37 -7.52 10.21 -12.86
N ASN A 38 -8.42 11.18 -12.82
CA ASN A 38 -9.36 11.44 -13.88
C ASN A 38 -8.65 11.85 -15.17
N ARG A 39 -7.63 12.68 -15.08
CA ARG A 39 -6.81 13.10 -16.22
C ARG A 39 -6.12 11.91 -16.88
N ASP A 40 -5.52 11.04 -16.09
CA ASP A 40 -4.82 9.86 -16.59
C ASP A 40 -5.78 8.85 -17.21
N LEU A 41 -6.96 8.68 -16.63
CA LEU A 41 -8.00 7.82 -17.18
C LEU A 41 -8.54 8.30 -18.52
N MET A 42 -8.61 9.60 -18.72
CA MET A 42 -9.04 10.16 -20.02
C MET A 42 -8.07 9.83 -21.15
N LYS A 43 -6.81 9.53 -20.84
CA LYS A 43 -5.80 9.14 -21.83
C LYS A 43 -5.94 7.67 -22.26
N ILE A 44 -6.65 6.88 -21.50
CA ILE A 44 -6.86 5.46 -21.80
C ILE A 44 -8.04 5.33 -22.75
N ASN A 45 -7.80 4.80 -23.93
CA ASN A 45 -8.81 4.65 -24.96
C ASN A 45 -9.43 3.24 -24.94
N GLU A 46 -9.83 2.79 -23.77
CA GLU A 46 -10.45 1.49 -23.57
C GLU A 46 -11.89 1.66 -23.06
N LYS A 47 -12.75 0.73 -23.45
CA LYS A 47 -14.15 0.74 -23.01
C LYS A 47 -14.30 0.49 -21.52
N VAL A 48 -13.48 -0.40 -20.98
CA VAL A 48 -13.42 -0.72 -19.57
C VAL A 48 -12.07 -0.28 -19.02
N LYS A 49 -12.11 0.53 -17.97
CA LYS A 49 -10.92 1.06 -17.31
C LYS A 49 -10.88 0.52 -15.88
N VAL A 50 -9.74 0.02 -15.47
CA VAL A 50 -9.53 -0.52 -14.13
C VAL A 50 -8.47 0.31 -13.42
N VAL A 51 -8.80 0.75 -12.22
CA VAL A 51 -7.88 1.44 -11.31
C VAL A 51 -7.64 0.55 -10.12
N VAL A 52 -6.39 0.30 -9.81
CA VAL A 52 -5.99 -0.47 -8.64
C VAL A 52 -5.42 0.48 -7.61
N LEU A 53 -5.95 0.42 -6.39
CA LEU A 53 -5.45 1.18 -5.25
C LEU A 53 -4.69 0.23 -4.33
N GLU A 54 -3.42 0.50 -4.17
CA GLU A 54 -2.59 -0.18 -3.19
C GLU A 54 -2.29 0.77 -2.04
N CYS A 55 -2.61 0.34 -0.83
CA CYS A 55 -2.36 1.10 0.37
C CYS A 55 -1.18 0.51 1.13
N TYR A 56 -0.31 1.39 1.62
CA TYR A 56 0.78 0.99 2.49
C TYR A 56 0.23 0.55 3.85
N GLN A 57 0.99 -0.26 4.57
CA GLN A 57 0.59 -0.72 5.91
C GLN A 57 0.34 0.46 6.85
N GLY A 58 -0.76 0.40 7.58
CA GLY A 58 -1.16 1.45 8.50
C GLY A 58 -2.05 2.54 7.90
N VAL A 59 -2.30 2.50 6.60
CA VAL A 59 -3.27 3.39 5.95
C VAL A 59 -4.67 2.98 6.35
N LEU A 60 -5.51 3.96 6.67
CA LEU A 60 -6.92 3.75 6.96
C LEU A 60 -7.70 3.58 5.65
N ASP A 61 -7.88 2.35 5.21
CA ASP A 61 -8.49 2.02 3.92
C ASP A 61 -9.88 2.63 3.76
N GLU A 62 -10.68 2.63 4.81
CA GLU A 62 -12.03 3.20 4.77
C GLU A 62 -12.00 4.70 4.47
N GLU A 63 -11.05 5.43 5.06
CA GLU A 63 -10.90 6.86 4.81
C GLU A 63 -10.51 7.12 3.36
N VAL A 64 -9.61 6.33 2.82
CA VAL A 64 -9.19 6.41 1.41
C VAL A 64 -10.38 6.17 0.49
N VAL A 65 -11.12 5.11 0.72
CA VAL A 65 -12.28 4.74 -0.10
C VAL A 65 -13.36 5.81 -0.07
N VAL A 66 -13.75 6.27 1.11
CA VAL A 66 -14.78 7.31 1.25
C VAL A 66 -14.35 8.59 0.55
N SER A 67 -13.10 8.99 0.71
CA SER A 67 -12.58 10.21 0.09
C SER A 67 -12.55 10.15 -1.43
N LEU A 68 -12.17 9.00 -1.98
CA LEU A 68 -12.14 8.78 -3.42
C LEU A 68 -13.53 8.58 -4.02
N GLN A 69 -14.42 7.86 -3.34
CA GLN A 69 -15.80 7.69 -3.81
C GLN A 69 -16.53 9.02 -3.94
N ALA A 70 -16.25 9.97 -3.07
CA ALA A 70 -16.85 11.31 -3.14
C ALA A 70 -16.39 12.11 -4.37
N ARG A 71 -15.24 11.77 -4.95
CA ARG A 71 -14.59 12.57 -6.00
C ARG A 71 -14.37 11.82 -7.30
N PHE A 72 -14.46 10.50 -7.27
CA PHE A 72 -14.08 9.64 -8.38
C PHE A 72 -15.28 8.81 -8.84
N PRO A 73 -15.77 9.01 -10.10
CA PRO A 73 -17.00 8.37 -10.54
C PRO A 73 -16.78 6.96 -11.07
N ALA A 74 -16.32 6.05 -10.23
CA ALA A 74 -16.24 4.64 -10.60
C ALA A 74 -17.62 3.98 -10.49
N SER A 75 -17.98 3.15 -11.45
CA SER A 75 -19.26 2.43 -11.44
C SER A 75 -19.28 1.25 -10.49
N HIS A 76 -18.13 0.64 -10.26
CA HIS A 76 -17.98 -0.54 -9.39
C HIS A 76 -16.75 -0.40 -8.50
N TRP A 77 -16.89 -0.85 -7.27
CA TRP A 77 -15.83 -0.90 -6.28
C TRP A 77 -15.69 -2.31 -5.75
N PHE A 78 -14.47 -2.84 -5.78
CA PHE A 78 -14.15 -4.16 -5.28
C PHE A 78 -13.05 -4.05 -4.23
N TYR A 79 -13.19 -4.82 -3.16
CA TYR A 79 -12.23 -4.87 -2.07
C TYR A 79 -11.55 -6.23 -2.07
N SER A 80 -10.22 -6.24 -2.06
CA SER A 80 -9.48 -7.50 -2.01
C SER A 80 -9.80 -8.32 -0.75
N ALA A 81 -10.14 -7.63 0.35
CA ALA A 81 -10.55 -8.29 1.60
C ALA A 81 -11.82 -9.14 1.43
N ASP A 82 -12.72 -8.80 0.51
CA ASP A 82 -13.93 -9.57 0.24
C ASP A 82 -13.63 -10.93 -0.42
N ALA A 83 -12.45 -11.06 -1.03
CA ALA A 83 -11.97 -12.30 -1.62
C ALA A 83 -11.15 -13.15 -0.65
N MET A 84 -10.88 -12.66 0.56
CA MET A 84 -10.14 -13.42 1.56
C MET A 84 -11.01 -14.52 2.18
N LEU A 85 -10.34 -15.62 2.50
CA LEU A 85 -10.94 -16.66 3.34
C LEU A 85 -11.19 -16.12 4.75
N SER A 86 -12.11 -16.74 5.48
CA SER A 86 -12.33 -16.42 6.89
C SER A 86 -11.09 -16.72 7.73
N SER A 87 -10.99 -16.08 8.90
CA SER A 87 -9.88 -16.34 9.82
C SER A 87 -9.79 -17.81 10.21
N ASP A 88 -10.93 -18.49 10.39
CA ASP A 88 -10.95 -19.91 10.74
C ASP A 88 -10.42 -20.78 9.59
N GLU A 89 -10.79 -20.47 8.36
CA GLU A 89 -10.28 -21.17 7.18
C GLU A 89 -8.79 -20.96 6.98
N ILE A 90 -8.30 -19.73 7.16
CA ILE A 90 -6.87 -19.42 7.07
C ILE A 90 -6.11 -20.17 8.16
N ASN A 91 -6.60 -20.14 9.41
CA ASN A 91 -5.97 -20.84 10.52
C ASN A 91 -5.96 -22.36 10.33
N ALA A 92 -7.01 -22.93 9.73
CA ALA A 92 -7.04 -24.35 9.42
C ALA A 92 -5.98 -24.75 8.38
N ILE A 93 -5.75 -23.92 7.38
CA ILE A 93 -4.70 -24.14 6.36
C ILE A 93 -3.32 -24.02 6.98
N LEU A 94 -3.09 -23.00 7.81
CA LEU A 94 -1.78 -22.72 8.40
C LEU A 94 -1.43 -23.61 9.59
N LYS A 95 -2.43 -24.19 10.25
CA LYS A 95 -2.23 -24.96 11.49
C LYS A 95 -1.23 -26.08 11.33
N GLN A 96 -1.28 -26.81 10.24
CA GLN A 96 -0.35 -27.90 9.96
C GLN A 96 1.08 -27.39 9.84
N ASP A 97 1.28 -26.28 9.16
CA ASP A 97 2.60 -25.71 8.92
C ASP A 97 3.20 -25.08 10.19
N ILE A 98 2.36 -24.53 11.06
CA ILE A 98 2.79 -23.85 12.29
C ILE A 98 3.03 -24.85 13.43
N THR A 99 2.20 -25.91 13.52
CA THR A 99 2.20 -26.85 14.65
C THR A 99 2.92 -28.17 14.36
N ASP A 100 3.33 -28.44 13.13
CA ASP A 100 4.05 -29.65 12.76
C ASP A 100 5.51 -29.53 13.20
N GLU A 101 5.89 -30.35 14.18
CA GLU A 101 7.26 -30.41 14.70
C GLU A 101 8.30 -30.84 13.66
N ASN A 102 7.86 -31.50 12.61
CA ASN A 102 8.71 -31.96 11.54
C ASN A 102 8.75 -30.99 10.35
N PHE A 103 7.99 -29.89 10.42
CA PHE A 103 7.96 -28.92 9.36
C PHE A 103 9.29 -28.16 9.29
N VAL A 104 9.92 -28.21 8.12
CA VAL A 104 11.12 -27.44 7.81
C VAL A 104 10.72 -26.36 6.83
N PRO A 105 10.77 -25.07 7.22
CA PRO A 105 10.42 -24.00 6.30
C PRO A 105 11.38 -23.99 5.10
N PRO A 106 10.87 -23.62 3.90
CA PRO A 106 11.71 -23.50 2.73
C PRO A 106 12.79 -22.44 2.98
N LYS A 107 14.01 -22.70 2.48
CA LYS A 107 15.10 -21.73 2.57
C LYS A 107 14.77 -20.52 1.70
N PRO A 108 15.07 -19.31 2.20
CA PRO A 108 14.89 -18.09 1.43
C PRO A 108 15.78 -18.05 0.18
#